data_d8a6a231969537ef7f76e65920f1ddc2
#
_entry.id   d8a6a231969537ef7f76e65920f1ddc2
#
_cell.length_a   1.000
_cell.length_b   1.000
_cell.length_c   1.000
_cell.angle_alpha   90.00
_cell.angle_beta   90.00
_cell.angle_gamma   90.00
#
_symmetry.space_group_name_H-M   'P 1'
#
loop_
_entity.id
_entity.type
_entity.pdbx_description
1 polymer ?
#
loop_
_entity_poly.entity_id
_entity_poly.type
_entity_poly.pdbx_seq_one_letter_code
_entity_poly.pdbx_strand_id
1 'polypeptide(L)'
;MNIRTAAAAIALALLSWIPLPAAAPLMPVSEIKAGMVGVGRTVFAGSELQDFKVHILGVLHNVQGPRRSLILARLEGGPLAKTGVAAGMSGSPVYIDGRLIGAVSYSIGAFPTEAIAGITPIGEMKDATAMARRTPAALARIELPITREGLSAALSATYARLAPFANRPADIQVFGMAPAAGAQLGAMLRPIATPLVMSGFEPESADMLAAAFGAAGFTPVIGGAAGGQGGEELQSLTGPLREGDAIGVSLVGGDLQMGATGTITHIDGDRVYAFGHPFFGLGPSQFPMTRAYVYTMLPSLMSSFKISSMGEVIGTMQQDRATAIAGTLGKGPAVIPMAVTLNSTRQDGSIAKRSFAFTIANDQLFTPLLTYVALANTLSAYERQFGAASFSVKSRAHIKGHGDLRLDDVFTGDSATLGAATAIAGPITMLLGNDREPITLSRLDVTIEAAESSRTATIERVWLDEVRPRAGRTVPLKVLTRSYRGEEKISTVPIEIPANVSGSLSLMVTDGRQLNAMEQRDLRRSLQPQSVAQMIRVLNDTRRNNRIYIRLLNGRPGAVVHGEALTALPPSVLSVLESDSHGGSYTPIRSAAVGEWELTMDSAVTGSRLLAIDVESRAAGR
;
A
#
# COMPACT_ATOMS: atom_id res chain seq x y z
N MET A 1 -35.39 -24.19 -53.40
CA MET A 1 -34.34 -24.07 -52.39
C MET A 1 -33.03 -23.98 -53.15
N ASN A 2 -32.48 -22.73 -53.21
CA ASN A 2 -31.41 -22.41 -54.16
C ASN A 2 -30.05 -22.99 -53.68
N ILE A 3 -29.32 -23.61 -54.61
CA ILE A 3 -27.97 -24.21 -54.42
C ILE A 3 -27.00 -23.24 -53.74
N ARG A 4 -27.19 -21.93 -53.89
CA ARG A 4 -26.40 -20.90 -53.23
C ARG A 4 -26.63 -20.78 -51.72
N THR A 5 -27.82 -21.11 -51.22
CA THR A 5 -28.12 -21.12 -49.77
C THR A 5 -27.61 -22.37 -49.07
N ALA A 6 -27.55 -23.51 -49.76
CA ALA A 6 -26.97 -24.75 -49.23
C ALA A 6 -25.42 -24.65 -49.11
N ALA A 7 -24.74 -24.01 -50.08
CA ALA A 7 -23.30 -23.82 -50.03
C ALA A 7 -22.87 -22.85 -48.91
N ALA A 8 -23.66 -21.82 -48.64
CA ALA A 8 -23.38 -20.89 -47.54
C ALA A 8 -23.58 -21.55 -46.15
N ALA A 9 -24.55 -22.43 -45.98
CA ALA A 9 -24.78 -23.17 -44.75
C ALA A 9 -23.70 -24.23 -44.48
N ILE A 10 -23.15 -24.87 -45.52
CA ILE A 10 -22.05 -25.82 -45.40
C ILE A 10 -20.72 -25.08 -45.08
N ALA A 11 -20.49 -23.90 -45.66
CA ALA A 11 -19.33 -23.07 -45.34
C ALA A 11 -19.38 -22.54 -43.90
N LEU A 12 -20.54 -22.17 -43.35
CA LEU A 12 -20.73 -21.77 -41.96
C LEU A 12 -20.54 -22.95 -40.98
N ALA A 13 -20.94 -24.16 -41.36
CA ALA A 13 -20.78 -25.37 -40.54
C ALA A 13 -19.32 -25.87 -40.50
N LEU A 14 -18.50 -25.58 -41.51
CA LEU A 14 -17.08 -25.92 -41.57
C LEU A 14 -16.21 -24.91 -40.83
N LEU A 15 -16.67 -23.67 -40.59
CA LEU A 15 -15.96 -22.68 -39.78
C LEU A 15 -16.13 -22.87 -38.25
N SER A 16 -17.04 -23.73 -37.80
CA SER A 16 -17.30 -23.99 -36.39
C SER A 16 -16.42 -25.09 -35.76
N TRP A 17 -15.51 -25.70 -36.51
CA TRP A 17 -14.58 -26.71 -36.02
C TRP A 17 -13.12 -26.20 -36.04
N ILE A 18 -12.87 -25.03 -35.44
CA ILE A 18 -11.53 -24.72 -34.98
C ILE A 18 -11.41 -25.43 -33.63
N PRO A 19 -10.62 -26.52 -33.49
CA PRO A 19 -10.42 -27.14 -32.21
C PRO A 19 -9.75 -26.09 -31.30
N LEU A 20 -10.45 -25.69 -30.24
CA LEU A 20 -9.77 -25.01 -29.12
C LEU A 20 -8.60 -25.92 -28.74
N PRO A 21 -7.39 -25.38 -28.61
CA PRO A 21 -6.23 -26.15 -28.17
C PRO A 21 -6.58 -26.81 -26.84
N ALA A 22 -6.69 -28.14 -26.85
CA ALA A 22 -6.92 -28.91 -25.64
C ALA A 22 -5.75 -28.65 -24.68
N ALA A 23 -6.05 -28.37 -23.42
CA ALA A 23 -5.01 -28.21 -22.41
C ALA A 23 -4.08 -29.43 -22.40
N ALA A 24 -2.76 -29.21 -22.26
CA ALA A 24 -1.79 -30.29 -22.25
C ALA A 24 -2.14 -31.33 -21.16
N PRO A 25 -2.08 -32.63 -21.47
CA PRO A 25 -2.35 -33.65 -20.47
C PRO A 25 -1.32 -33.55 -19.34
N LEU A 26 -1.76 -33.80 -18.10
CA LEU A 26 -0.92 -33.68 -16.92
C LEU A 26 -0.21 -35.02 -16.61
N MET A 27 1.03 -34.95 -16.10
CA MET A 27 1.76 -36.10 -15.58
C MET A 27 1.84 -35.98 -14.05
N PRO A 28 1.31 -36.94 -13.30
CA PRO A 28 1.42 -36.95 -11.85
C PRO A 28 2.86 -37.19 -11.39
N VAL A 29 3.24 -36.61 -10.24
CA VAL A 29 4.61 -36.69 -9.68
C VAL A 29 5.08 -38.14 -9.46
N SER A 30 4.17 -39.06 -9.22
CA SER A 30 4.46 -40.49 -9.01
C SER A 30 5.01 -41.20 -10.27
N GLU A 31 4.77 -40.69 -11.46
CA GLU A 31 5.30 -41.23 -12.70
C GLU A 31 6.70 -40.71 -13.06
N ILE A 32 7.15 -39.63 -12.38
CA ILE A 32 8.40 -38.94 -12.71
C ILE A 32 9.58 -39.69 -12.09
N LYS A 33 10.59 -40.00 -12.92
CA LYS A 33 11.79 -40.75 -12.52
C LYS A 33 13.07 -40.01 -12.93
N ALA A 34 14.14 -40.23 -12.17
CA ALA A 34 15.46 -39.77 -12.54
C ALA A 34 15.88 -40.34 -13.90
N GLY A 35 16.57 -39.51 -14.70
CA GLY A 35 17.02 -39.85 -16.05
C GLY A 35 15.99 -39.51 -17.14
N MET A 36 14.75 -39.20 -16.81
CA MET A 36 13.81 -38.67 -17.80
C MET A 36 14.30 -37.34 -18.38
N VAL A 37 14.01 -37.10 -19.65
CA VAL A 37 14.35 -35.88 -20.36
C VAL A 37 13.06 -35.21 -20.82
N GLY A 38 12.93 -33.94 -20.53
CA GLY A 38 11.79 -33.11 -20.91
C GLY A 38 12.20 -31.81 -21.61
N VAL A 39 11.19 -31.02 -21.92
CA VAL A 39 11.34 -29.69 -22.55
C VAL A 39 10.65 -28.66 -21.65
N GLY A 40 11.38 -27.63 -21.27
CA GLY A 40 10.81 -26.44 -20.63
C GLY A 40 10.63 -25.35 -21.66
N ARG A 41 9.71 -24.42 -21.38
CA ARG A 41 9.37 -23.35 -22.31
C ARG A 41 9.30 -22.01 -21.60
N THR A 42 9.89 -20.96 -22.18
CA THR A 42 9.83 -19.60 -21.63
C THR A 42 10.15 -18.55 -22.68
N VAL A 43 9.89 -17.29 -22.37
CA VAL A 43 10.40 -16.14 -23.15
C VAL A 43 11.71 -15.68 -22.54
N PHE A 44 12.82 -15.77 -23.29
CA PHE A 44 14.11 -15.21 -22.86
C PHE A 44 14.30 -13.76 -23.32
N ALA A 45 13.76 -13.39 -24.49
CA ALA A 45 13.74 -12.03 -25.01
C ALA A 45 12.55 -11.84 -25.96
N GLY A 46 12.04 -10.60 -26.02
CA GLY A 46 10.86 -10.28 -26.84
C GLY A 46 9.57 -10.88 -26.30
N SER A 47 8.83 -11.50 -27.20
CA SER A 47 7.59 -12.25 -26.94
C SER A 47 7.65 -13.66 -27.56
N GLU A 48 8.82 -14.08 -28.01
CA GLU A 48 9.00 -15.37 -28.66
C GLU A 48 9.26 -16.46 -27.62
N LEU A 49 8.45 -17.54 -27.69
CA LEU A 49 8.64 -18.72 -26.85
C LEU A 49 9.86 -19.50 -27.32
N GLN A 50 10.72 -19.82 -26.39
CA GLN A 50 11.91 -20.62 -26.64
C GLN A 50 11.92 -21.85 -25.73
N ASP A 51 12.28 -22.99 -26.32
CA ASP A 51 12.38 -24.25 -25.62
C ASP A 51 13.79 -24.42 -25.04
N PHE A 52 13.87 -25.04 -23.87
CA PHE A 52 15.11 -25.45 -23.23
C PHE A 52 14.99 -26.90 -22.72
N LYS A 53 16.09 -27.60 -22.68
CA LYS A 53 16.14 -29.01 -22.30
C LYS A 53 16.15 -29.17 -20.79
N VAL A 54 15.44 -30.17 -20.29
CA VAL A 54 15.29 -30.44 -18.87
C VAL A 54 15.65 -31.89 -18.57
N HIS A 55 16.70 -32.12 -17.79
CA HIS A 55 17.13 -33.45 -17.35
C HIS A 55 16.68 -33.68 -15.91
N ILE A 56 15.79 -34.63 -15.69
CA ILE A 56 15.28 -34.95 -14.35
C ILE A 56 16.36 -35.69 -13.57
N LEU A 57 16.74 -35.09 -12.42
CA LEU A 57 17.72 -35.65 -11.49
C LEU A 57 17.06 -36.54 -10.41
N GLY A 58 15.80 -36.24 -10.08
CA GLY A 58 15.02 -36.98 -9.08
C GLY A 58 13.83 -36.20 -8.55
N VAL A 59 13.13 -36.81 -7.61
CA VAL A 59 12.01 -36.19 -6.90
C VAL A 59 12.31 -36.13 -5.42
N LEU A 60 12.29 -34.96 -4.83
CA LEU A 60 12.44 -34.72 -3.40
C LEU A 60 11.03 -34.71 -2.77
N HIS A 61 10.70 -35.79 -2.05
CA HIS A 61 9.38 -35.90 -1.43
C HIS A 61 9.30 -35.14 -0.09
N ASN A 62 8.20 -34.47 0.16
CA ASN A 62 7.89 -33.79 1.43
C ASN A 62 8.93 -32.71 1.84
N VAL A 63 9.72 -32.18 0.92
CA VAL A 63 10.81 -31.24 1.22
C VAL A 63 10.30 -29.87 1.70
N GLN A 64 9.07 -29.50 1.33
CA GLN A 64 8.45 -28.22 1.69
C GLN A 64 7.23 -28.38 2.62
N GLY A 65 7.09 -29.53 3.23
CA GLY A 65 5.98 -29.91 4.09
C GLY A 65 5.31 -31.23 3.66
N PRO A 66 4.35 -31.72 4.43
CA PRO A 66 3.64 -32.96 4.10
C PRO A 66 2.95 -32.86 2.74
N ARG A 67 3.16 -33.86 1.87
CA ARG A 67 2.62 -33.93 0.50
C ARG A 67 3.07 -32.79 -0.42
N ARG A 68 4.24 -32.17 -0.13
CA ARG A 68 4.85 -31.16 -0.98
C ARG A 68 6.18 -31.67 -1.50
N SER A 69 6.18 -32.04 -2.75
CA SER A 69 7.34 -32.59 -3.46
C SER A 69 7.96 -31.55 -4.37
N LEU A 70 9.23 -31.72 -4.67
CA LEU A 70 9.95 -30.90 -5.63
C LEU A 70 10.68 -31.81 -6.59
N ILE A 71 10.50 -31.56 -7.89
CA ILE A 71 11.23 -32.29 -8.93
C ILE A 71 12.54 -31.55 -9.16
N LEU A 72 13.65 -32.25 -8.98
CA LEU A 72 14.99 -31.72 -9.20
C LEU A 72 15.42 -31.95 -10.63
N ALA A 73 15.89 -30.90 -11.31
CA ALA A 73 16.28 -30.98 -12.72
C ALA A 73 17.48 -30.10 -13.05
N ARG A 74 18.25 -30.51 -14.06
CA ARG A 74 19.27 -29.71 -14.74
C ARG A 74 18.68 -29.14 -16.01
N LEU A 75 18.86 -27.83 -16.22
CA LEU A 75 18.35 -27.11 -17.39
C LEU A 75 19.48 -26.81 -18.36
N GLU A 76 19.22 -26.97 -19.65
CA GLU A 76 20.20 -26.71 -20.72
C GLU A 76 19.57 -26.00 -21.91
N GLY A 77 20.33 -25.13 -22.58
CA GLY A 77 19.92 -24.42 -23.79
C GLY A 77 19.73 -22.92 -23.59
N GLY A 78 19.54 -22.19 -24.68
CA GLY A 78 19.42 -20.74 -24.67
C GLY A 78 20.55 -20.06 -23.89
N PRO A 79 20.23 -19.02 -23.10
CA PRO A 79 21.24 -18.29 -22.31
C PRO A 79 21.66 -19.00 -21.02
N LEU A 80 21.06 -20.15 -20.66
CA LEU A 80 21.19 -20.82 -19.36
C LEU A 80 22.61 -21.18 -18.96
N ALA A 81 23.49 -21.46 -19.94
CA ALA A 81 24.90 -21.71 -19.69
C ALA A 81 25.62 -20.52 -19.05
N LYS A 82 25.14 -19.29 -19.29
CA LYS A 82 25.72 -18.04 -18.76
C LYS A 82 24.91 -17.47 -17.58
N THR A 83 23.59 -17.68 -17.59
CA THR A 83 22.69 -17.06 -16.61
C THR A 83 22.36 -17.98 -15.44
N GLY A 84 22.52 -19.30 -15.62
CA GLY A 84 21.90 -20.23 -14.71
C GLY A 84 20.38 -20.11 -14.70
N VAL A 85 19.75 -20.48 -13.58
CA VAL A 85 18.31 -20.28 -13.33
C VAL A 85 18.08 -18.82 -12.95
N ALA A 86 17.37 -18.05 -13.78
CA ALA A 86 17.22 -16.61 -13.62
C ALA A 86 15.87 -16.19 -13.04
N ALA A 87 15.87 -15.06 -12.31
CA ALA A 87 14.65 -14.41 -11.84
C ALA A 87 13.73 -14.07 -13.03
N GLY A 88 12.43 -14.34 -12.90
CA GLY A 88 11.44 -14.23 -13.97
C GLY A 88 11.26 -15.49 -14.82
N MET A 89 12.08 -16.54 -14.64
CA MET A 89 11.81 -17.88 -15.18
C MET A 89 10.81 -18.66 -14.33
N SER A 90 10.52 -18.19 -13.14
CA SER A 90 9.53 -18.80 -12.25
C SER A 90 8.18 -18.94 -12.96
N GLY A 91 7.62 -20.15 -12.95
CA GLY A 91 6.42 -20.48 -13.69
C GLY A 91 6.65 -21.15 -15.06
N SER A 92 7.88 -21.19 -15.57
CA SER A 92 8.16 -21.83 -16.88
C SER A 92 7.68 -23.27 -16.89
N PRO A 93 6.72 -23.65 -17.78
CA PRO A 93 6.18 -25.00 -17.85
C PRO A 93 7.23 -26.00 -18.33
N VAL A 94 7.17 -27.20 -17.79
CA VAL A 94 8.05 -28.32 -18.18
C VAL A 94 7.21 -29.52 -18.58
N TYR A 95 7.53 -30.11 -19.71
CA TYR A 95 6.82 -31.22 -20.31
C TYR A 95 7.74 -32.43 -20.48
N ILE A 96 7.20 -33.62 -20.24
CA ILE A 96 7.81 -34.91 -20.58
C ILE A 96 6.80 -35.65 -21.47
N ASP A 97 7.23 -36.07 -22.65
CA ASP A 97 6.38 -36.75 -23.65
C ASP A 97 5.07 -35.98 -23.95
N GLY A 98 5.17 -34.63 -24.01
CA GLY A 98 4.01 -33.74 -24.25
C GLY A 98 3.08 -33.56 -23.06
N ARG A 99 3.36 -34.17 -21.90
CA ARG A 99 2.56 -34.08 -20.65
C ARG A 99 3.21 -33.07 -19.71
N LEU A 100 2.43 -32.11 -19.20
CA LEU A 100 2.89 -31.09 -18.26
C LEU A 100 3.19 -31.72 -16.89
N ILE A 101 4.42 -31.57 -16.40
CA ILE A 101 4.83 -32.04 -15.09
C ILE A 101 4.77 -30.96 -14.01
N GLY A 102 4.99 -29.69 -14.36
CA GLY A 102 5.00 -28.58 -13.40
C GLY A 102 5.74 -27.35 -13.90
N ALA A 103 6.13 -26.51 -12.97
CA ALA A 103 6.73 -25.19 -13.19
C ALA A 103 8.14 -25.10 -12.61
N VAL A 104 9.10 -24.56 -13.36
CA VAL A 104 10.39 -24.10 -12.81
C VAL A 104 10.11 -23.04 -11.74
N SER A 105 10.56 -23.26 -10.50
CA SER A 105 10.13 -22.43 -9.37
C SER A 105 11.19 -22.17 -8.31
N TYR A 106 12.20 -23.05 -8.21
CA TYR A 106 13.27 -22.96 -7.22
C TYR A 106 14.62 -23.00 -7.87
N SER A 107 15.55 -22.22 -7.32
CA SER A 107 16.98 -22.28 -7.60
C SER A 107 17.74 -22.97 -6.47
N ILE A 108 18.87 -23.59 -6.78
CA ILE A 108 19.66 -24.33 -5.82
C ILE A 108 21.06 -23.76 -5.76
N GLY A 109 21.49 -23.40 -4.55
CA GLY A 109 22.80 -22.82 -4.30
C GLY A 109 22.86 -21.31 -4.54
N ALA A 110 23.83 -20.65 -3.95
CA ALA A 110 24.08 -19.22 -4.12
C ALA A 110 24.87 -18.91 -5.41
N PHE A 111 25.76 -19.83 -5.81
CA PHE A 111 26.62 -19.67 -7.01
C PHE A 111 26.76 -21.03 -7.73
N PRO A 112 25.65 -21.57 -8.29
CA PRO A 112 25.71 -22.85 -8.96
C PRO A 112 26.52 -22.73 -10.26
N THR A 113 27.39 -23.70 -10.52
CA THR A 113 28.12 -23.82 -11.78
C THR A 113 27.26 -24.40 -12.91
N GLU A 114 26.14 -25.01 -12.57
CA GLU A 114 25.15 -25.56 -13.50
C GLU A 114 23.75 -25.02 -13.19
N ALA A 115 22.90 -24.92 -14.19
CA ALA A 115 21.52 -24.46 -14.03
C ALA A 115 20.64 -25.57 -13.40
N ILE A 116 20.79 -25.83 -12.11
CA ILE A 116 19.96 -26.79 -11.37
C ILE A 116 18.75 -26.06 -10.79
N ALA A 117 17.55 -26.58 -11.09
CA ALA A 117 16.29 -26.01 -10.68
C ALA A 117 15.41 -27.02 -9.92
N GLY A 118 14.55 -26.49 -9.07
CA GLY A 118 13.40 -27.20 -8.55
C GLY A 118 12.15 -26.87 -9.36
N ILE A 119 11.37 -27.91 -9.68
CA ILE A 119 10.12 -27.80 -10.42
C ILE A 119 8.97 -28.16 -9.46
N THR A 120 8.04 -27.24 -9.27
CA THR A 120 6.81 -27.49 -8.49
C THR A 120 5.84 -28.33 -9.32
N PRO A 121 5.37 -29.49 -8.81
CA PRO A 121 4.44 -30.34 -9.55
C PRO A 121 3.11 -29.63 -9.87
N ILE A 122 2.61 -29.78 -11.09
CA ILE A 122 1.37 -29.13 -11.53
C ILE A 122 0.15 -29.55 -10.69
N GLY A 123 0.07 -30.79 -10.23
CA GLY A 123 -0.97 -31.25 -9.32
C GLY A 123 -1.02 -30.43 -8.04
N GLU A 124 0.14 -30.17 -7.41
CA GLU A 124 0.22 -29.37 -6.19
C GLU A 124 -0.14 -27.89 -6.41
N MET A 125 0.17 -27.35 -7.60
CA MET A 125 -0.24 -25.99 -7.97
C MET A 125 -1.77 -25.88 -8.07
N LYS A 126 -2.42 -26.84 -8.73
CA LYS A 126 -3.88 -26.87 -8.89
C LYS A 126 -4.58 -27.08 -7.54
N ASP A 127 -4.12 -28.03 -6.74
CA ASP A 127 -4.73 -28.37 -5.44
C ASP A 127 -4.66 -27.20 -4.47
N ALA A 128 -3.50 -26.54 -4.33
CA ALA A 128 -3.33 -25.41 -3.42
C ALA A 128 -4.21 -24.23 -3.79
N THR A 129 -4.39 -23.97 -5.08
CA THR A 129 -5.16 -22.82 -5.58
C THR A 129 -6.67 -23.09 -5.73
N ALA A 130 -7.11 -24.33 -5.57
CA ALA A 130 -8.53 -24.71 -5.55
C ALA A 130 -9.26 -24.34 -4.25
N MET A 131 -8.53 -23.95 -3.20
CA MET A 131 -9.10 -23.63 -1.89
C MET A 131 -10.08 -22.47 -1.93
N ALA A 132 -11.18 -22.60 -1.18
CA ALA A 132 -12.21 -21.55 -1.04
C ALA A 132 -11.64 -20.24 -0.47
N ARG A 133 -12.32 -19.13 -0.75
CA ARG A 133 -12.00 -17.82 -0.17
C ARG A 133 -12.05 -17.87 1.34
N ARG A 134 -10.97 -17.49 2.00
CA ARG A 134 -10.96 -17.18 3.44
C ARG A 134 -10.93 -15.66 3.59
N THR A 135 -11.63 -15.14 4.59
CA THR A 135 -11.53 -13.72 4.97
C THR A 135 -10.10 -13.45 5.44
N PRO A 136 -9.43 -12.41 4.94
CA PRO A 136 -8.09 -12.05 5.41
C PRO A 136 -8.09 -11.82 6.93
N ALA A 137 -7.02 -12.23 7.61
CA ALA A 137 -6.84 -11.91 9.02
C ALA A 137 -6.59 -10.40 9.17
N ALA A 138 -7.17 -9.79 10.21
CA ALA A 138 -6.94 -8.39 10.53
C ALA A 138 -5.45 -8.09 10.66
N LEU A 139 -4.98 -7.05 9.98
CA LEU A 139 -3.59 -6.63 9.94
C LEU A 139 -3.27 -5.65 11.08
N ALA A 140 -2.00 -5.31 11.25
CA ALA A 140 -1.47 -4.55 12.38
C ALA A 140 -2.33 -3.32 12.74
N ARG A 141 -2.69 -3.19 14.02
CA ARG A 141 -3.36 -1.99 14.54
C ARG A 141 -2.39 -0.81 14.48
N ILE A 142 -2.84 0.30 13.91
CA ILE A 142 -2.18 1.58 14.04
C ILE A 142 -2.92 2.37 15.09
N GLU A 143 -2.18 2.84 16.11
CA GLU A 143 -2.74 3.68 17.16
C GLU A 143 -2.77 5.14 16.72
N LEU A 144 -3.78 5.87 17.18
CA LEU A 144 -3.82 7.32 17.01
C LEU A 144 -2.96 8.01 18.09
N PRO A 145 -2.22 9.05 17.75
CA PRO A 145 -2.08 9.68 16.44
C PRO A 145 -1.18 8.90 15.51
N ILE A 146 -1.44 9.00 14.21
CA ILE A 146 -0.59 8.40 13.21
C ILE A 146 0.71 9.20 13.16
N THR A 147 1.81 8.61 13.66
CA THR A 147 3.16 9.17 13.53
C THR A 147 3.88 8.49 12.37
N ARG A 148 4.92 9.15 11.84
CA ARG A 148 5.79 8.58 10.81
C ARG A 148 6.43 7.28 11.29
N GLU A 149 6.92 7.29 12.52
CA GLU A 149 7.55 6.14 13.18
C GLU A 149 6.54 5.01 13.37
N GLY A 150 5.31 5.33 13.82
CA GLY A 150 4.22 4.37 13.99
C GLY A 150 3.78 3.74 12.67
N LEU A 151 3.65 4.54 11.60
CA LEU A 151 3.33 4.04 10.26
C LEU A 151 4.47 3.17 9.71
N SER A 152 5.71 3.63 9.81
CA SER A 152 6.89 2.87 9.37
C SER A 152 7.02 1.55 10.14
N ALA A 153 6.82 1.56 11.46
CA ALA A 153 6.84 0.35 12.28
C ALA A 153 5.72 -0.62 11.92
N ALA A 154 4.48 -0.13 11.70
CA ALA A 154 3.35 -0.96 11.29
C ALA A 154 3.55 -1.57 9.91
N LEU A 155 4.07 -0.80 8.95
CA LEU A 155 4.43 -1.29 7.62
C LEU A 155 5.54 -2.34 7.71
N SER A 156 6.61 -2.07 8.45
CA SER A 156 7.73 -3.02 8.66
C SER A 156 7.28 -4.29 9.35
N ALA A 157 6.47 -4.22 10.39
CA ALA A 157 5.91 -5.39 11.08
C ALA A 157 5.00 -6.22 10.16
N THR A 158 4.27 -5.54 9.28
CA THR A 158 3.41 -6.19 8.31
C THR A 158 4.23 -6.90 7.24
N TYR A 159 5.31 -6.24 6.72
CA TYR A 159 6.23 -6.86 5.77
C TYR A 159 7.00 -8.04 6.37
N ALA A 160 7.44 -7.94 7.62
CA ALA A 160 8.08 -9.05 8.30
C ALA A 160 7.18 -10.29 8.40
N ARG A 161 5.87 -10.10 8.47
CA ARG A 161 4.88 -11.21 8.42
C ARG A 161 4.64 -11.76 7.03
N LEU A 162 4.72 -10.90 5.99
CA LEU A 162 4.55 -11.30 4.60
C LEU A 162 5.79 -11.96 4.00
N ALA A 163 6.92 -11.82 4.64
CA ALA A 163 8.17 -12.42 4.22
C ALA A 163 8.44 -13.74 4.99
N PRO A 164 7.60 -14.77 4.85
CA PRO A 164 7.80 -16.05 5.56
C PRO A 164 9.11 -16.73 5.18
N PHE A 165 9.75 -16.28 4.09
CA PHE A 165 10.98 -16.87 3.55
C PHE A 165 12.20 -15.93 3.66
N ALA A 166 12.01 -14.68 4.08
CA ALA A 166 13.03 -13.66 3.89
C ALA A 166 14.25 -13.77 4.79
N ASN A 167 14.18 -14.27 5.98
CA ASN A 167 15.32 -14.31 6.91
C ASN A 167 15.22 -15.41 7.97
N ARG A 168 14.46 -16.45 7.75
CA ARG A 168 14.65 -17.63 8.56
C ARG A 168 15.83 -18.36 7.95
N PRO A 169 16.96 -18.52 8.65
CA PRO A 169 17.84 -19.65 8.39
C PRO A 169 16.88 -20.83 8.41
N ALA A 170 16.79 -21.52 7.29
CA ALA A 170 15.73 -22.49 7.08
C ALA A 170 15.80 -23.55 8.17
N ASP A 171 14.95 -23.43 9.17
CA ASP A 171 14.51 -24.55 10.00
C ASP A 171 13.62 -25.48 9.14
N ILE A 172 14.13 -25.86 7.98
CA ILE A 172 13.58 -26.96 7.22
C ILE A 172 14.09 -28.22 7.95
N GLN A 173 13.30 -28.69 8.89
CA GLN A 173 13.46 -30.03 9.40
C GLN A 173 13.08 -30.99 8.27
N VAL A 174 14.07 -31.43 7.50
CA VAL A 174 13.88 -32.54 6.57
C VAL A 174 13.83 -33.81 7.45
N PHE A 175 12.66 -34.41 7.50
CA PHE A 175 12.45 -35.64 8.26
C PHE A 175 13.50 -36.69 7.85
N GLY A 176 14.34 -37.13 8.79
CA GLY A 176 15.37 -38.14 8.56
C GLY A 176 16.78 -37.62 8.24
N MET A 177 17.01 -36.32 8.19
CA MET A 177 18.35 -35.72 8.08
C MET A 177 18.79 -35.06 9.39
N ALA A 178 20.10 -35.09 9.65
CA ALA A 178 20.66 -34.36 10.79
C ALA A 178 20.31 -32.85 10.67
N PRO A 179 20.02 -32.17 11.79
CA PRO A 179 19.56 -30.77 11.77
C PRO A 179 20.48 -29.81 10.98
N ALA A 180 21.79 -30.03 11.03
CA ALA A 180 22.76 -29.24 10.26
C ALA A 180 22.65 -29.45 8.74
N ALA A 181 22.38 -30.66 8.27
CA ALA A 181 22.24 -30.98 6.86
C ALA A 181 20.88 -30.48 6.31
N GLY A 182 19.83 -30.56 7.12
CA GLY A 182 18.52 -29.98 6.78
C GLY A 182 18.57 -28.44 6.66
N ALA A 183 19.27 -27.78 7.57
CA ALA A 183 19.49 -26.34 7.51
C ALA A 183 20.32 -25.91 6.28
N GLN A 184 21.35 -26.69 5.92
CA GLN A 184 22.13 -26.45 4.72
C GLN A 184 21.30 -26.63 3.43
N LEU A 185 20.50 -27.68 3.32
CA LEU A 185 19.64 -27.91 2.16
C LEU A 185 18.61 -26.81 2.01
N GLY A 186 18.00 -26.36 3.11
CA GLY A 186 17.06 -25.25 3.11
C GLY A 186 17.68 -23.90 2.78
N ALA A 187 18.94 -23.67 3.18
CA ALA A 187 19.68 -22.49 2.77
C ALA A 187 20.06 -22.53 1.29
N MET A 188 20.18 -23.73 0.71
CA MET A 188 20.51 -23.94 -0.70
C MET A 188 19.28 -23.90 -1.62
N LEU A 189 18.09 -24.29 -1.12
CA LEU A 189 16.85 -24.37 -1.90
C LEU A 189 16.01 -23.10 -1.68
N ARG A 190 15.99 -22.19 -2.65
CA ARG A 190 15.26 -20.94 -2.55
C ARG A 190 14.26 -20.80 -3.69
N PRO A 191 13.05 -20.23 -3.47
CA PRO A 191 12.23 -19.76 -4.58
C PRO A 191 13.06 -18.89 -5.51
N ILE A 192 12.87 -19.04 -6.80
CA ILE A 192 13.48 -18.14 -7.77
C ILE A 192 13.01 -16.73 -7.43
N ALA A 193 13.96 -15.80 -7.29
CA ALA A 193 13.62 -14.42 -6.99
C ALA A 193 12.66 -13.85 -8.07
N THR A 194 11.67 -13.11 -7.62
CA THR A 194 10.68 -12.50 -8.52
C THR A 194 11.16 -11.10 -8.91
N PRO A 195 11.33 -10.78 -10.21
CA PRO A 195 11.64 -9.42 -10.62
C PRO A 195 10.51 -8.47 -10.19
N LEU A 196 10.86 -7.45 -9.40
CA LEU A 196 9.98 -6.33 -9.10
C LEU A 196 10.29 -5.20 -10.07
N VAL A 197 9.51 -5.12 -11.14
CA VAL A 197 9.65 -4.08 -12.15
C VAL A 197 9.19 -2.75 -11.56
N MET A 198 10.05 -1.74 -11.63
CA MET A 198 9.75 -0.37 -11.20
C MET A 198 10.11 0.60 -12.32
N SER A 199 9.16 1.47 -12.68
CA SER A 199 9.33 2.48 -13.72
C SER A 199 8.76 3.82 -13.25
N GLY A 200 9.51 4.90 -13.50
CA GLY A 200 9.18 6.25 -13.04
C GLY A 200 9.57 6.53 -11.59
N PHE A 201 10.27 5.61 -10.92
CA PHE A 201 10.73 5.79 -9.55
C PHE A 201 12.09 6.49 -9.50
N GLU A 202 12.21 7.45 -8.60
CA GLU A 202 13.49 8.05 -8.23
C GLU A 202 14.37 7.03 -7.49
N PRO A 203 15.71 7.10 -7.63
CA PRO A 203 16.63 6.14 -7.04
C PRO A 203 16.41 5.91 -5.53
N GLU A 204 16.22 6.98 -4.76
CA GLU A 204 16.00 6.87 -3.31
C GLU A 204 14.71 6.13 -2.95
N SER A 205 13.62 6.37 -3.71
CA SER A 205 12.36 5.65 -3.55
C SER A 205 12.51 4.19 -3.93
N ALA A 206 13.27 3.91 -4.99
CA ALA A 206 13.58 2.57 -5.45
C ALA A 206 14.40 1.80 -4.41
N ASP A 207 15.41 2.42 -3.80
CA ASP A 207 16.25 1.81 -2.76
C ASP A 207 15.46 1.49 -1.49
N MET A 208 14.57 2.38 -1.07
CA MET A 208 13.67 2.15 0.07
C MET A 208 12.77 0.93 -0.18
N LEU A 209 12.20 0.84 -1.38
CA LEU A 209 11.36 -0.29 -1.80
C LEU A 209 12.18 -1.57 -1.95
N ALA A 210 13.39 -1.46 -2.51
CA ALA A 210 14.32 -2.57 -2.65
C ALA A 210 14.62 -3.23 -1.30
N ALA A 211 14.87 -2.44 -0.26
CA ALA A 211 15.09 -2.95 1.09
C ALA A 211 13.84 -3.66 1.65
N ALA A 212 12.65 -3.08 1.44
CA ALA A 212 11.40 -3.65 1.93
C ALA A 212 10.99 -4.93 1.19
N PHE A 213 11.07 -4.94 -0.14
CA PHE A 213 10.65 -6.07 -0.98
C PHE A 213 11.74 -7.13 -1.16
N GLY A 214 13.02 -6.75 -1.09
CA GLY A 214 14.15 -7.69 -1.16
C GLY A 214 14.08 -8.74 -0.06
N ALA A 215 13.68 -8.33 1.14
CA ALA A 215 13.42 -9.24 2.25
C ALA A 215 12.29 -10.25 1.95
N ALA A 216 11.37 -9.95 1.06
CA ALA A 216 10.29 -10.85 0.63
C ALA A 216 10.65 -11.72 -0.60
N GLY A 217 11.90 -11.70 -1.06
CA GLY A 217 12.37 -12.51 -2.19
C GLY A 217 12.20 -11.84 -3.57
N PHE A 218 11.98 -10.53 -3.60
CA PHE A 218 11.93 -9.78 -4.86
C PHE A 218 13.29 -9.22 -5.23
N THR A 219 13.58 -9.18 -6.52
CA THR A 219 14.72 -8.47 -7.07
C THR A 219 14.22 -7.21 -7.75
N PRO A 220 14.48 -6.01 -7.20
CA PRO A 220 14.13 -4.76 -7.84
C PRO A 220 14.84 -4.62 -9.19
N VAL A 221 14.07 -4.30 -10.21
CA VAL A 221 14.55 -4.11 -11.58
C VAL A 221 13.97 -2.80 -12.10
N ILE A 222 14.83 -1.88 -12.50
CA ILE A 222 14.38 -0.68 -13.18
C ILE A 222 13.87 -1.10 -14.55
N GLY A 223 12.56 -0.97 -14.77
CA GLY A 223 11.89 -1.27 -16.03
C GLY A 223 11.72 -0.03 -16.90
N GLY A 224 11.59 -0.20 -18.20
CA GLY A 224 11.22 0.88 -19.11
C GLY A 224 9.70 0.96 -19.30
N ALA A 225 9.17 2.16 -19.58
CA ALA A 225 7.77 2.53 -19.90
C ALA A 225 6.82 2.76 -18.72
N ALA A 226 7.04 3.84 -17.95
CA ALA A 226 5.96 4.51 -17.22
C ALA A 226 5.21 5.46 -18.19
N GLY A 227 3.93 5.71 -17.92
CA GLY A 227 3.17 6.73 -18.67
C GLY A 227 2.04 6.20 -19.55
N GLY A 228 1.54 5.00 -19.31
CA GLY A 228 0.29 4.50 -19.91
C GLY A 228 0.33 4.17 -21.42
N GLN A 229 1.34 4.64 -22.13
CA GLN A 229 1.64 4.28 -23.51
C GLN A 229 2.90 3.43 -23.48
N GLY A 230 2.74 2.13 -23.19
CA GLY A 230 3.80 1.16 -23.38
C GLY A 230 4.42 1.36 -24.76
N GLY A 231 5.75 1.30 -24.86
CA GLY A 231 6.46 1.37 -26.15
C GLY A 231 5.84 0.45 -27.19
N GLU A 232 6.22 0.60 -28.45
CA GLU A 232 5.75 -0.23 -29.56
C GLU A 232 5.83 -1.73 -29.24
N GLU A 233 6.80 -2.12 -28.41
CA GLU A 233 7.01 -3.50 -27.97
C GLU A 233 5.83 -4.05 -27.16
N LEU A 234 5.25 -3.28 -26.23
CA LEU A 234 4.09 -3.71 -25.45
C LEU A 234 2.82 -3.74 -26.28
N GLN A 235 2.69 -2.85 -27.25
CA GLN A 235 1.57 -2.84 -28.21
C GLN A 235 1.63 -4.01 -29.17
N SER A 236 2.81 -4.58 -29.40
CA SER A 236 3.01 -5.78 -30.24
C SER A 236 2.52 -7.08 -29.59
N LEU A 237 2.27 -7.08 -28.27
CA LEU A 237 1.81 -8.25 -27.52
C LEU A 237 0.33 -8.55 -27.80
N THR A 238 0.02 -8.93 -29.04
CA THR A 238 -1.32 -9.30 -29.49
C THR A 238 -1.49 -10.83 -29.57
N GLY A 239 -2.71 -11.30 -29.61
CA GLY A 239 -3.01 -12.73 -29.78
C GLY A 239 -3.31 -13.46 -28.45
N PRO A 240 -3.63 -14.76 -28.54
CA PRO A 240 -3.95 -15.57 -27.36
C PRO A 240 -2.73 -15.79 -26.49
N LEU A 241 -2.96 -15.88 -25.18
CA LEU A 241 -1.91 -16.26 -24.23
C LEU A 241 -1.56 -17.74 -24.37
N ARG A 242 -0.30 -18.05 -24.14
CA ARG A 242 0.25 -19.41 -24.23
C ARG A 242 0.98 -19.78 -22.93
N GLU A 243 1.04 -21.05 -22.67
CA GLU A 243 1.91 -21.60 -21.62
C GLU A 243 3.37 -21.30 -21.95
N GLY A 244 4.09 -20.66 -21.02
CA GLY A 244 5.44 -20.15 -21.24
C GLY A 244 5.53 -18.64 -21.53
N ASP A 245 4.43 -17.97 -21.86
CA ASP A 245 4.42 -16.51 -22.04
C ASP A 245 4.73 -15.79 -20.72
N ALA A 246 5.34 -14.62 -20.81
CA ALA A 246 5.59 -13.77 -19.65
C ALA A 246 4.28 -13.12 -19.16
N ILE A 247 4.12 -13.08 -17.84
CA ILE A 247 2.96 -12.51 -17.16
C ILE A 247 3.41 -11.58 -16.04
N GLY A 248 2.64 -10.51 -15.80
CA GLY A 248 2.84 -9.59 -14.69
C GLY A 248 1.70 -9.61 -13.69
N VAL A 249 2.01 -9.19 -12.45
CA VAL A 249 1.06 -8.85 -11.39
C VAL A 249 1.31 -7.40 -11.00
N SER A 250 0.36 -6.51 -11.33
CA SER A 250 0.50 -5.08 -11.13
C SER A 250 0.09 -4.65 -9.72
N LEU A 251 0.93 -3.83 -9.08
CA LEU A 251 0.67 -3.18 -7.80
C LEU A 251 0.34 -1.69 -8.00
N VAL A 252 1.09 -1.00 -8.86
CA VAL A 252 0.85 0.38 -9.27
C VAL A 252 0.90 0.45 -10.80
N GLY A 253 -0.03 1.17 -11.40
CA GLY A 253 -0.06 1.46 -12.83
C GLY A 253 -0.26 2.94 -13.10
N GLY A 254 -0.14 3.36 -14.36
CA GLY A 254 -0.24 4.76 -14.79
C GLY A 254 1.13 5.41 -14.96
N ASP A 255 1.27 6.66 -14.48
CA ASP A 255 2.53 7.42 -14.59
C ASP A 255 3.69 6.82 -13.76
N LEU A 256 3.39 5.93 -12.83
CA LEU A 256 4.32 5.00 -12.19
C LEU A 256 3.90 3.58 -12.51
N GLN A 257 4.85 2.68 -12.68
CA GLN A 257 4.57 1.26 -12.75
C GLN A 257 5.37 0.51 -11.69
N MET A 258 4.69 -0.32 -10.91
CA MET A 258 5.30 -1.27 -10.00
C MET A 258 4.55 -2.58 -10.00
N GLY A 259 5.26 -3.68 -10.15
CA GLY A 259 4.67 -5.00 -10.11
C GLY A 259 5.69 -6.08 -10.38
N ALA A 260 5.28 -7.33 -10.26
CA ALA A 260 6.15 -8.48 -10.45
C ALA A 260 5.91 -9.14 -11.79
N THR A 261 6.95 -9.75 -12.33
CA THR A 261 6.88 -10.53 -13.58
C THR A 261 7.39 -11.95 -13.39
N GLY A 262 6.76 -12.88 -14.09
CA GLY A 262 7.08 -14.30 -14.12
C GLY A 262 6.58 -14.95 -15.39
N THR A 263 6.26 -16.24 -15.33
CA THR A 263 5.88 -17.03 -16.51
C THR A 263 4.58 -17.80 -16.25
N ILE A 264 3.73 -17.91 -17.27
CA ILE A 264 2.52 -18.73 -17.28
C ILE A 264 2.91 -20.20 -17.33
N THR A 265 2.42 -20.98 -16.36
CA THR A 265 2.67 -22.42 -16.31
C THR A 265 1.59 -23.20 -17.07
N HIS A 266 0.32 -22.89 -16.82
CA HIS A 266 -0.80 -23.65 -17.35
C HIS A 266 -2.03 -22.77 -17.51
N ILE A 267 -2.77 -23.03 -18.59
CA ILE A 267 -4.05 -22.37 -18.89
C ILE A 267 -5.12 -23.46 -19.00
N ASP A 268 -6.11 -23.41 -18.11
CA ASP A 268 -7.22 -24.34 -18.04
C ASP A 268 -8.54 -23.56 -18.24
N GLY A 269 -8.99 -23.47 -19.48
CA GLY A 269 -10.08 -22.59 -19.87
C GLY A 269 -9.72 -21.11 -19.69
N ASP A 270 -10.40 -20.45 -18.77
CA ASP A 270 -10.10 -19.05 -18.37
C ASP A 270 -9.13 -18.96 -17.17
N ARG A 271 -8.80 -20.09 -16.55
CA ARG A 271 -7.96 -20.13 -15.37
C ARG A 271 -6.49 -20.24 -15.72
N VAL A 272 -5.69 -19.35 -15.14
CA VAL A 272 -4.24 -19.26 -15.34
C VAL A 272 -3.52 -19.62 -14.05
N TYR A 273 -2.48 -20.45 -14.16
CA TYR A 273 -1.54 -20.80 -13.09
C TYR A 273 -0.15 -20.31 -13.49
N ALA A 274 0.54 -19.68 -12.55
CA ALA A 274 1.85 -19.08 -12.84
C ALA A 274 2.78 -19.13 -11.62
N PHE A 275 4.05 -18.77 -11.80
CA PHE A 275 5.15 -18.60 -10.85
C PHE A 275 5.66 -19.91 -10.24
N GLY A 276 4.82 -20.87 -9.90
CA GLY A 276 5.25 -22.12 -9.24
C GLY A 276 5.68 -21.97 -7.78
N HIS A 277 5.61 -20.76 -7.22
CA HIS A 277 5.88 -20.40 -5.84
C HIS A 277 4.97 -19.24 -5.42
N PRO A 278 4.91 -18.86 -4.12
CA PRO A 278 4.06 -17.73 -3.71
C PRO A 278 4.57 -16.40 -4.24
N PHE A 279 3.67 -15.46 -4.44
CA PHE A 279 3.96 -14.05 -4.62
C PHE A 279 4.33 -13.43 -3.25
N PHE A 280 3.37 -13.37 -2.32
CA PHE A 280 3.57 -13.01 -0.91
C PHE A 280 2.98 -14.04 0.05
N GLY A 281 2.28 -15.06 -0.47
CA GLY A 281 1.55 -16.03 0.34
C GLY A 281 0.27 -15.46 0.96
N LEU A 282 -0.37 -14.50 0.32
CA LEU A 282 -1.56 -13.78 0.81
C LEU A 282 -2.80 -14.66 0.91
N GLY A 283 -2.83 -15.80 0.21
CA GLY A 283 -4.03 -16.58 0.04
C GLY A 283 -4.97 -15.98 -0.99
N PRO A 284 -6.26 -15.78 -0.68
CA PRO A 284 -7.19 -15.09 -1.58
C PRO A 284 -6.78 -13.64 -1.75
N SER A 285 -6.66 -13.18 -2.99
CA SER A 285 -6.18 -11.85 -3.35
C SER A 285 -6.88 -11.36 -4.61
N GLN A 286 -6.75 -10.08 -4.94
CA GLN A 286 -7.29 -9.51 -6.17
C GLN A 286 -6.32 -8.47 -6.72
N PHE A 287 -5.37 -8.94 -7.53
CA PHE A 287 -4.43 -8.06 -8.22
C PHE A 287 -4.62 -8.13 -9.74
N PRO A 288 -4.41 -7.02 -10.48
CA PRO A 288 -4.41 -7.05 -11.93
C PRO A 288 -3.32 -7.98 -12.45
N MET A 289 -3.70 -8.96 -13.28
CA MET A 289 -2.78 -9.72 -14.11
C MET A 289 -2.57 -8.98 -15.42
N THR A 290 -1.33 -8.86 -15.86
CA THR A 290 -0.96 -8.14 -17.07
C THR A 290 -0.17 -9.03 -18.02
N ARG A 291 -0.15 -8.70 -19.30
CA ARG A 291 0.90 -9.16 -20.19
C ARG A 291 2.24 -8.60 -19.70
N ALA A 292 3.33 -9.26 -20.05
CA ALA A 292 4.66 -8.73 -19.81
C ALA A 292 5.54 -8.93 -21.05
N TYR A 293 6.40 -7.94 -21.33
CA TYR A 293 7.41 -7.99 -22.37
C TYR A 293 8.79 -8.14 -21.74
N VAL A 294 9.60 -9.03 -22.25
CA VAL A 294 10.96 -9.30 -21.77
C VAL A 294 11.96 -8.67 -22.73
N TYR A 295 12.61 -7.58 -22.33
CA TYR A 295 13.62 -6.95 -23.17
C TYR A 295 14.84 -7.86 -23.38
N THR A 296 15.33 -8.42 -22.28
CA THR A 296 16.50 -9.33 -22.30
C THR A 296 16.67 -10.04 -20.96
N MET A 297 17.53 -11.02 -20.92
CA MET A 297 18.07 -11.58 -19.68
C MET A 297 19.42 -10.93 -19.35
N LEU A 298 19.58 -10.43 -18.14
CA LEU A 298 20.86 -9.94 -17.64
C LEU A 298 21.61 -11.09 -16.95
N PRO A 299 22.75 -11.55 -17.49
CA PRO A 299 23.61 -12.49 -16.80
C PRO A 299 24.29 -11.83 -15.60
N SER A 300 24.26 -12.48 -14.44
CA SER A 300 24.91 -11.99 -13.22
C SER A 300 25.41 -13.16 -12.39
N LEU A 301 26.59 -13.02 -11.79
CA LEU A 301 27.14 -14.02 -10.89
C LEU A 301 26.34 -14.15 -9.59
N MET A 302 25.66 -13.07 -9.16
CA MET A 302 24.85 -13.10 -7.94
C MET A 302 23.42 -13.57 -8.21
N SER A 303 22.76 -12.98 -9.21
CA SER A 303 21.37 -13.30 -9.56
C SER A 303 21.08 -12.77 -10.96
N SER A 304 20.98 -13.66 -11.91
CA SER A 304 20.51 -13.32 -13.26
C SER A 304 19.02 -13.04 -13.23
N PHE A 305 18.54 -12.12 -14.06
CA PHE A 305 17.12 -11.77 -14.09
C PHE A 305 16.67 -11.31 -15.48
N LYS A 306 15.36 -11.41 -15.74
CA LYS A 306 14.72 -10.83 -16.91
C LYS A 306 14.46 -9.35 -16.67
N ILE A 307 14.94 -8.49 -17.57
CA ILE A 307 14.52 -7.09 -17.65
C ILE A 307 13.21 -7.09 -18.44
N SER A 308 12.14 -6.63 -17.81
CA SER A 308 10.80 -6.71 -18.38
C SER A 308 9.95 -5.47 -18.06
N SER A 309 8.86 -5.31 -18.79
CA SER A 309 7.81 -4.31 -18.53
C SER A 309 6.44 -4.98 -18.50
N MET A 310 5.52 -4.38 -17.75
CA MET A 310 4.13 -4.82 -17.69
C MET A 310 3.31 -4.09 -18.75
N GLY A 311 2.44 -4.83 -19.44
CA GLY A 311 1.53 -4.34 -20.45
C GLY A 311 0.08 -4.23 -19.98
N GLU A 312 -0.85 -4.50 -20.90
CA GLU A 312 -2.28 -4.44 -20.64
C GLU A 312 -2.74 -5.44 -19.58
N VAL A 313 -3.83 -5.09 -18.87
CA VAL A 313 -4.48 -5.96 -17.91
C VAL A 313 -5.29 -7.02 -18.66
N ILE A 314 -5.00 -8.29 -18.40
CA ILE A 314 -5.60 -9.46 -19.06
C ILE A 314 -6.49 -10.29 -18.15
N GLY A 315 -6.58 -9.94 -16.86
CA GLY A 315 -7.37 -10.68 -15.90
C GLY A 315 -7.11 -10.31 -14.45
N THR A 316 -7.54 -11.17 -13.56
CA THR A 316 -7.43 -11.01 -12.11
C THR A 316 -6.69 -12.18 -11.48
N MET A 317 -5.59 -11.93 -10.77
CA MET A 317 -4.99 -12.88 -9.84
C MET A 317 -5.91 -13.00 -8.62
N GLN A 318 -6.33 -14.23 -8.30
CA GLN A 318 -7.32 -14.49 -7.23
C GLN A 318 -6.77 -15.32 -6.09
N GLN A 319 -5.67 -16.03 -6.30
CA GLN A 319 -5.03 -16.89 -5.31
C GLN A 319 -3.52 -16.69 -5.34
N ASP A 320 -2.96 -16.54 -4.15
CA ASP A 320 -1.52 -16.48 -3.89
C ASP A 320 -1.18 -17.55 -2.86
N ARG A 321 -0.70 -18.68 -3.32
CA ARG A 321 -0.47 -19.88 -2.49
C ARG A 321 0.98 -20.32 -2.54
N ALA A 322 1.36 -21.16 -1.60
CA ALA A 322 2.74 -21.58 -1.45
C ALA A 322 3.34 -22.27 -2.69
N THR A 323 2.53 -22.79 -3.60
CA THR A 323 2.97 -23.55 -4.78
C THR A 323 2.66 -22.83 -6.10
N ALA A 324 1.87 -21.76 -6.09
CA ALA A 324 1.53 -20.99 -7.28
C ALA A 324 0.73 -19.74 -6.97
N ILE A 325 0.70 -18.83 -7.93
CA ILE A 325 -0.41 -17.89 -8.09
C ILE A 325 -1.41 -18.45 -9.10
N ALA A 326 -2.68 -18.13 -8.91
CA ALA A 326 -3.71 -18.46 -9.89
C ALA A 326 -4.73 -17.32 -10.02
N GLY A 327 -5.28 -17.19 -11.21
CA GLY A 327 -6.27 -16.17 -11.53
C GLY A 327 -7.16 -16.55 -12.70
N THR A 328 -8.00 -15.63 -13.11
CA THR A 328 -8.91 -15.76 -14.27
C THR A 328 -8.62 -14.69 -15.30
N LEU A 329 -8.64 -15.10 -16.57
CA LEU A 329 -8.57 -14.19 -17.72
C LEU A 329 -9.86 -13.38 -17.87
N GLY A 330 -9.76 -12.24 -18.53
CA GLY A 330 -10.86 -11.34 -18.80
C GLY A 330 -10.75 -10.04 -18.01
N LYS A 331 -11.80 -9.67 -17.28
CA LYS A 331 -11.84 -8.39 -16.56
C LYS A 331 -10.83 -8.35 -15.40
N GLY A 332 -10.05 -7.28 -15.33
CA GLY A 332 -9.21 -7.00 -14.18
C GLY A 332 -10.03 -6.69 -12.91
N PRO A 333 -9.41 -6.76 -11.72
CA PRO A 333 -10.06 -6.41 -10.46
C PRO A 333 -10.32 -4.91 -10.36
N ALA A 334 -11.12 -4.51 -9.37
CA ALA A 334 -11.26 -3.10 -9.03
C ALA A 334 -9.92 -2.56 -8.51
N VAL A 335 -9.42 -1.51 -9.13
CA VAL A 335 -8.25 -0.73 -8.69
C VAL A 335 -8.71 0.63 -8.16
N ILE A 336 -7.86 1.31 -7.41
CA ILE A 336 -8.15 2.63 -6.87
C ILE A 336 -7.50 3.67 -7.79
N PRO A 337 -8.29 4.45 -8.54
CA PRO A 337 -7.78 5.60 -9.27
C PRO A 337 -7.26 6.65 -8.28
N MET A 338 -6.05 7.12 -8.50
CA MET A 338 -5.42 8.17 -7.72
C MET A 338 -4.97 9.28 -8.68
N ALA A 339 -5.50 10.48 -8.50
CA ALA A 339 -5.13 11.65 -9.27
C ALA A 339 -4.35 12.61 -8.37
N VAL A 340 -3.16 13.03 -8.83
CA VAL A 340 -2.32 14.00 -8.14
C VAL A 340 -2.10 15.21 -9.02
N THR A 341 -2.44 16.40 -8.53
CA THR A 341 -2.13 17.67 -9.17
C THR A 341 -1.07 18.38 -8.34
N LEU A 342 0.08 18.65 -8.93
CA LEU A 342 1.18 19.38 -8.33
C LEU A 342 1.31 20.76 -8.98
N ASN A 343 1.14 21.81 -8.20
CA ASN A 343 1.31 23.20 -8.58
C ASN A 343 2.58 23.74 -7.92
N SER A 344 3.65 23.90 -8.68
CA SER A 344 4.94 24.37 -8.18
C SER A 344 5.13 25.86 -8.52
N THR A 345 5.37 26.70 -7.52
CA THR A 345 5.68 28.11 -7.72
C THR A 345 7.15 28.26 -8.15
N ARG A 346 7.39 28.79 -9.33
CA ARG A 346 8.72 29.07 -9.87
C ARG A 346 9.30 30.37 -9.32
N GLN A 347 10.61 30.57 -9.53
CA GLN A 347 11.31 31.80 -9.09
C GLN A 347 10.76 33.09 -9.71
N ASP A 348 10.23 33.02 -10.94
CA ASP A 348 9.58 34.13 -11.63
C ASP A 348 8.14 34.41 -11.16
N GLY A 349 7.65 33.66 -10.17
CA GLY A 349 6.29 33.73 -9.66
C GLY A 349 5.24 32.98 -10.50
N SER A 350 5.62 32.39 -11.61
CA SER A 350 4.72 31.55 -12.42
C SER A 350 4.43 30.20 -11.73
N ILE A 351 3.27 29.61 -12.03
CA ILE A 351 2.87 28.31 -11.49
C ILE A 351 3.05 27.24 -12.57
N ALA A 352 3.92 26.29 -12.31
CA ALA A 352 4.05 25.09 -13.12
C ALA A 352 3.05 24.04 -12.61
N LYS A 353 2.04 23.75 -13.41
CA LYS A 353 1.04 22.71 -13.10
C LYS A 353 1.43 21.38 -13.76
N ARG A 354 1.46 20.31 -12.95
CA ARG A 354 1.66 18.93 -13.41
C ARG A 354 0.53 18.06 -12.86
N SER A 355 0.06 17.14 -13.67
CA SER A 355 -1.00 16.19 -13.27
C SER A 355 -0.51 14.77 -13.49
N PHE A 356 -0.73 13.92 -12.51
CA PHE A 356 -0.35 12.52 -12.52
C PHE A 356 -1.57 11.66 -12.29
N ALA A 357 -1.63 10.54 -13.00
CA ALA A 357 -2.70 9.56 -12.88
C ALA A 357 -2.11 8.19 -12.56
N PHE A 358 -2.52 7.64 -11.43
CA PHE A 358 -2.10 6.32 -10.97
C PHE A 358 -3.31 5.40 -10.80
N THR A 359 -3.06 4.10 -10.90
CA THR A 359 -3.98 3.06 -10.43
C THR A 359 -3.27 2.27 -9.34
N ILE A 360 -3.87 2.22 -8.15
CA ILE A 360 -3.32 1.51 -7.00
C ILE A 360 -4.10 0.21 -6.81
N ALA A 361 -3.39 -0.90 -6.59
CA ALA A 361 -4.02 -2.17 -6.27
C ALA A 361 -4.88 -2.03 -5.00
N ASN A 362 -6.11 -2.54 -5.07
CA ASN A 362 -7.06 -2.47 -3.96
C ASN A 362 -6.86 -3.68 -3.04
N ASP A 363 -5.98 -3.52 -2.08
CA ASP A 363 -5.64 -4.52 -1.07
C ASP A 363 -5.44 -3.86 0.29
N GLN A 364 -5.97 -4.50 1.33
CA GLN A 364 -5.94 -3.94 2.68
C GLN A 364 -4.53 -3.61 3.17
N LEU A 365 -3.54 -4.42 2.78
CA LEU A 365 -2.15 -4.29 3.17
C LEU A 365 -1.37 -3.36 2.27
N PHE A 366 -1.52 -3.54 0.94
CA PHE A 366 -0.68 -2.85 -0.03
C PHE A 366 -1.16 -1.44 -0.34
N THR A 367 -2.47 -1.18 -0.38
CA THR A 367 -3.02 0.14 -0.73
C THR A 367 -2.38 1.29 0.04
N PRO A 368 -2.23 1.23 1.38
CA PRO A 368 -1.61 2.34 2.13
C PRO A 368 -0.15 2.58 1.75
N LEU A 369 0.64 1.51 1.63
CA LEU A 369 2.04 1.63 1.25
C LEU A 369 2.19 2.19 -0.16
N LEU A 370 1.45 1.62 -1.13
CA LEU A 370 1.53 2.03 -2.52
C LEU A 370 1.11 3.50 -2.68
N THR A 371 0.10 3.94 -1.91
CA THR A 371 -0.30 5.35 -1.84
C THR A 371 0.82 6.22 -1.28
N TYR A 372 1.43 5.81 -0.16
CA TYR A 372 2.54 6.52 0.44
C TYR A 372 3.72 6.66 -0.53
N VAL A 373 4.12 5.55 -1.14
CA VAL A 373 5.27 5.52 -2.05
C VAL A 373 5.03 6.33 -3.31
N ALA A 374 3.83 6.23 -3.92
CA ALA A 374 3.49 7.01 -5.10
C ALA A 374 3.53 8.52 -4.82
N LEU A 375 3.00 8.95 -3.66
CA LEU A 375 3.06 10.36 -3.24
C LEU A 375 4.48 10.82 -2.93
N ALA A 376 5.22 10.07 -2.12
CA ALA A 376 6.58 10.42 -1.74
C ALA A 376 7.48 10.52 -2.98
N ASN A 377 7.40 9.55 -3.89
CA ASN A 377 8.15 9.55 -5.14
C ASN A 377 7.78 10.74 -6.03
N THR A 378 6.47 11.03 -6.20
CA THR A 378 6.03 12.16 -7.03
C THR A 378 6.54 13.49 -6.49
N LEU A 379 6.53 13.68 -5.17
CA LEU A 379 7.02 14.89 -4.54
C LEU A 379 8.55 14.98 -4.63
N SER A 380 9.29 13.90 -4.38
CA SER A 380 10.76 13.89 -4.45
C SER A 380 11.29 14.09 -5.87
N ALA A 381 10.58 13.58 -6.88
CA ALA A 381 10.98 13.69 -8.28
C ALA A 381 10.89 15.11 -8.84
N TYR A 382 9.99 15.93 -8.34
CA TYR A 382 9.68 17.24 -8.92
C TYR A 382 9.95 18.41 -7.99
N GLU A 383 10.19 18.14 -6.71
CA GLU A 383 10.44 19.16 -5.71
C GLU A 383 11.80 18.96 -5.05
N ARG A 384 12.29 20.01 -4.42
CA ARG A 384 13.58 20.03 -3.75
C ARG A 384 13.62 19.00 -2.62
N GLN A 385 14.61 18.12 -2.63
CA GLN A 385 14.80 17.10 -1.58
C GLN A 385 15.41 17.70 -0.29
N PHE A 386 16.25 18.74 -0.42
CA PHE A 386 16.94 19.38 0.69
C PHE A 386 16.73 20.90 0.68
N GLY A 387 16.45 21.48 1.83
CA GLY A 387 16.30 22.91 2.04
C GLY A 387 14.87 23.32 2.36
N ALA A 388 14.61 24.63 2.27
CA ALA A 388 13.29 25.17 2.60
C ALA A 388 12.25 24.77 1.56
N ALA A 389 11.42 23.78 1.89
CA ALA A 389 10.27 23.37 1.10
C ALA A 389 8.99 23.45 1.94
N SER A 390 7.88 23.79 1.30
CA SER A 390 6.56 23.76 1.93
C SER A 390 5.53 23.23 0.96
N PHE A 391 4.67 22.35 1.43
CA PHE A 391 3.56 21.74 0.71
C PHE A 391 2.24 22.09 1.38
N SER A 392 1.36 22.79 0.67
CA SER A 392 -0.05 22.88 1.03
C SER A 392 -0.79 21.75 0.34
N VAL A 393 -1.39 20.87 1.11
CA VAL A 393 -1.95 19.59 0.64
C VAL A 393 -3.44 19.57 0.88
N LYS A 394 -4.21 19.37 -0.19
CA LYS A 394 -5.64 19.07 -0.13
C LYS A 394 -5.88 17.69 -0.69
N SER A 395 -6.46 16.78 0.09
CA SER A 395 -6.81 15.46 -0.40
C SER A 395 -8.24 15.07 -0.06
N ARG A 396 -8.79 14.22 -0.93
CA ARG A 396 -10.12 13.62 -0.76
C ARG A 396 -10.05 12.15 -1.14
N ALA A 397 -10.27 11.28 -0.17
CA ALA A 397 -10.39 9.85 -0.37
C ALA A 397 -11.87 9.45 -0.24
N HIS A 398 -12.43 8.88 -1.31
CA HIS A 398 -13.83 8.49 -1.39
C HIS A 398 -14.03 7.09 -0.84
N ILE A 399 -14.71 6.98 0.29
CA ILE A 399 -15.03 5.70 0.94
C ILE A 399 -16.45 5.30 0.57
N LYS A 400 -16.59 4.21 -0.17
CA LYS A 400 -17.90 3.74 -0.64
C LYS A 400 -18.83 3.46 0.54
N GLY A 401 -19.99 4.15 0.55
CA GLY A 401 -21.01 3.98 1.59
C GLY A 401 -20.81 4.79 2.87
N HIS A 402 -19.66 5.48 3.06
CA HIS A 402 -19.32 6.17 4.31
C HIS A 402 -18.93 7.65 4.14
N GLY A 403 -18.88 8.16 2.91
CA GLY A 403 -18.48 9.53 2.62
C GLY A 403 -16.97 9.69 2.39
N ASP A 404 -16.45 10.89 2.66
CA ASP A 404 -15.09 11.25 2.29
C ASP A 404 -14.18 11.40 3.52
N LEU A 405 -12.97 10.89 3.38
CA LEU A 405 -11.84 11.29 4.22
C LEU A 405 -11.17 12.50 3.58
N ARG A 406 -10.96 13.59 4.36
CA ARG A 406 -10.47 14.87 3.86
C ARG A 406 -9.25 15.35 4.62
N LEU A 407 -8.29 15.90 3.90
CA LEU A 407 -7.13 16.59 4.45
C LEU A 407 -7.02 17.97 3.80
N ASP A 408 -6.74 19.00 4.60
CA ASP A 408 -6.33 20.33 4.17
C ASP A 408 -5.30 20.85 5.17
N ASP A 409 -3.99 20.70 4.84
CA ASP A 409 -2.91 20.95 5.78
C ASP A 409 -1.65 21.48 5.08
N VAL A 410 -0.71 22.00 5.87
CA VAL A 410 0.59 22.51 5.39
C VAL A 410 1.74 21.79 6.09
N PHE A 411 2.68 21.31 5.28
CA PHE A 411 3.91 20.64 5.71
C PHE A 411 5.12 21.47 5.29
N THR A 412 6.12 21.60 6.15
CA THR A 412 7.29 22.44 5.88
C THR A 412 8.55 21.88 6.52
N GLY A 413 9.71 22.25 6.00
CA GLY A 413 11.03 21.80 6.44
C GLY A 413 11.51 20.52 5.76
N ASP A 414 12.61 19.96 6.23
CA ASP A 414 13.33 18.84 5.60
C ASP A 414 12.49 17.54 5.49
N SER A 415 11.46 17.38 6.30
CA SER A 415 10.58 16.22 6.28
C SER A 415 9.21 16.48 5.67
N ALA A 416 9.04 17.61 4.97
CA ALA A 416 7.76 18.03 4.42
C ALA A 416 7.15 17.00 3.46
N THR A 417 7.94 16.44 2.54
CA THR A 417 7.55 15.37 1.60
C THR A 417 6.99 14.15 2.32
N LEU A 418 7.75 13.64 3.28
CA LEU A 418 7.36 12.45 4.04
C LEU A 418 6.17 12.74 4.96
N GLY A 419 6.11 13.95 5.52
CA GLY A 419 4.97 14.42 6.33
C GLY A 419 3.68 14.47 5.53
N ALA A 420 3.70 15.02 4.33
CA ALA A 420 2.57 15.09 3.42
C ALA A 420 2.07 13.70 3.00
N ALA A 421 2.98 12.82 2.58
CA ALA A 421 2.66 11.45 2.21
C ALA A 421 2.06 10.65 3.39
N THR A 422 2.64 10.79 4.59
CA THR A 422 2.16 10.13 5.82
C THR A 422 0.77 10.61 6.22
N ALA A 423 0.50 11.91 6.12
CA ALA A 423 -0.78 12.49 6.50
C ALA A 423 -1.95 11.99 5.62
N ILE A 424 -1.66 11.55 4.40
CA ILE A 424 -2.65 10.94 3.49
C ILE A 424 -2.72 9.42 3.71
N ALA A 425 -1.58 8.74 3.69
CA ALA A 425 -1.54 7.28 3.77
C ALA A 425 -1.92 6.74 5.15
N GLY A 426 -1.61 7.46 6.23
CA GLY A 426 -1.89 7.04 7.59
C GLY A 426 -3.36 6.81 7.89
N PRO A 427 -4.24 7.79 7.64
CA PRO A 427 -5.69 7.60 7.79
C PRO A 427 -6.26 6.47 6.93
N ILE A 428 -5.75 6.30 5.70
CA ILE A 428 -6.13 5.18 4.82
C ILE A 428 -5.73 3.85 5.47
N THR A 429 -4.52 3.76 6.05
CA THR A 429 -4.05 2.56 6.76
C THR A 429 -4.97 2.20 7.92
N MET A 430 -5.37 3.20 8.70
CA MET A 430 -6.27 2.98 9.84
C MET A 430 -7.65 2.50 9.40
N LEU A 431 -8.20 3.11 8.34
CA LEU A 431 -9.50 2.72 7.80
C LEU A 431 -9.48 1.30 7.23
N LEU A 432 -8.50 0.97 6.40
CA LEU A 432 -8.40 -0.35 5.77
C LEU A 432 -8.04 -1.45 6.79
N GLY A 433 -7.32 -1.08 7.86
CA GLY A 433 -6.95 -1.99 8.95
C GLY A 433 -8.04 -2.20 10.02
N ASN A 434 -9.25 -1.62 9.85
CA ASN A 434 -10.32 -1.79 10.82
C ASN A 434 -10.84 -3.23 10.88
N ASP A 435 -11.31 -3.64 12.06
CA ASP A 435 -11.84 -4.98 12.37
C ASP A 435 -13.37 -5.08 12.35
N ARG A 436 -14.06 -4.00 11.93
CA ARG A 436 -15.52 -3.90 12.05
C ARG A 436 -16.24 -4.29 10.78
N GLU A 437 -15.87 -3.68 9.65
CA GLU A 437 -16.48 -3.95 8.36
C GLU A 437 -15.51 -3.72 7.21
N PRO A 438 -15.66 -4.43 6.08
CA PRO A 438 -14.84 -4.22 4.91
C PRO A 438 -15.03 -2.82 4.33
N ILE A 439 -13.94 -2.09 4.11
CA ILE A 439 -13.96 -0.76 3.50
C ILE A 439 -13.47 -0.85 2.06
N THR A 440 -14.12 -0.09 1.18
CA THR A 440 -13.70 0.09 -0.20
C THR A 440 -13.35 1.56 -0.43
N LEU A 441 -12.06 1.83 -0.64
CA LEU A 441 -11.58 3.09 -1.16
C LEU A 441 -11.80 3.10 -2.68
N SER A 442 -12.65 3.99 -3.16
CA SER A 442 -13.05 4.01 -4.58
C SER A 442 -12.25 5.00 -5.43
N ARG A 443 -11.69 6.04 -4.82
CA ARG A 443 -10.89 7.07 -5.50
C ARG A 443 -10.09 7.89 -4.49
N LEU A 444 -8.93 8.38 -4.90
CA LEU A 444 -8.12 9.34 -4.15
C LEU A 444 -7.72 10.51 -5.05
N ASP A 445 -8.14 11.71 -4.68
CA ASP A 445 -7.75 12.97 -5.34
C ASP A 445 -6.84 13.77 -4.41
N VAL A 446 -5.70 14.23 -4.92
CA VAL A 446 -4.71 14.99 -4.17
C VAL A 446 -4.30 16.22 -4.97
N THR A 447 -4.36 17.38 -4.33
CA THR A 447 -3.83 18.64 -4.89
C THR A 447 -2.75 19.15 -3.94
N ILE A 448 -1.58 19.45 -4.48
CA ILE A 448 -0.43 19.93 -3.73
C ILE A 448 0.05 21.24 -4.34
N GLU A 449 0.19 22.24 -3.50
CA GLU A 449 0.84 23.52 -3.83
C GLU A 449 2.22 23.52 -3.18
N ALA A 450 3.25 23.46 -3.99
CA ALA A 450 4.63 23.41 -3.57
C ALA A 450 5.29 24.79 -3.69
N ALA A 451 6.10 25.15 -2.69
CA ALA A 451 6.90 26.37 -2.69
C ALA A 451 8.29 26.11 -2.11
N GLU A 452 9.33 26.64 -2.76
CA GLU A 452 10.72 26.59 -2.28
C GLU A 452 10.99 27.65 -1.20
N SER A 453 10.12 27.70 -0.20
CA SER A 453 10.24 28.62 0.94
C SER A 453 9.68 27.98 2.20
N SER A 454 10.24 28.35 3.35
CA SER A 454 9.68 27.89 4.62
C SER A 454 8.43 28.70 4.96
N ARG A 455 7.26 28.04 4.93
CA ARG A 455 5.99 28.63 5.35
C ARG A 455 5.68 28.22 6.79
N THR A 456 6.44 28.80 7.74
CA THR A 456 6.20 28.62 9.17
C THR A 456 5.78 29.93 9.81
N ALA A 457 4.95 29.86 10.84
CA ALA A 457 4.57 30.99 11.68
C ALA A 457 4.58 30.58 13.16
N THR A 458 5.08 31.45 14.03
CA THR A 458 5.09 31.22 15.47
C THR A 458 4.06 32.14 16.14
N ILE A 459 3.27 31.59 17.07
CA ILE A 459 2.36 32.37 17.91
C ILE A 459 3.20 33.14 18.93
N GLU A 460 3.33 34.47 18.75
CA GLU A 460 4.16 35.32 19.61
C GLU A 460 3.39 35.88 20.81
N ARG A 461 2.19 36.43 20.54
CA ARG A 461 1.39 37.11 21.54
C ARG A 461 -0.09 36.99 21.28
N VAL A 462 -0.87 36.94 22.35
CA VAL A 462 -2.35 36.95 22.30
C VAL A 462 -2.89 37.93 23.33
N TRP A 463 -3.95 38.67 22.99
CA TRP A 463 -4.59 39.61 23.90
C TRP A 463 -6.03 39.92 23.49
N LEU A 464 -6.80 40.41 24.45
CA LEU A 464 -8.10 41.03 24.26
C LEU A 464 -7.95 42.55 24.52
N ASP A 465 -8.69 43.36 23.78
CA ASP A 465 -8.74 44.81 24.05
C ASP A 465 -9.58 45.11 25.30
N GLU A 466 -10.54 44.25 25.61
CA GLU A 466 -11.42 44.33 26.78
C GLU A 466 -10.82 43.53 27.94
N VAL A 467 -10.53 44.19 29.05
CA VAL A 467 -9.89 43.56 30.24
C VAL A 467 -10.82 42.60 30.96
N ARG A 468 -12.13 42.90 30.97
CA ARG A 468 -13.21 42.08 31.61
C ARG A 468 -14.36 41.87 30.65
N PRO A 469 -14.27 40.87 29.80
CA PRO A 469 -15.34 40.57 28.84
C PRO A 469 -16.59 40.10 29.57
N ARG A 470 -17.77 40.46 29.02
CA ARG A 470 -19.06 40.05 29.61
C ARG A 470 -19.55 38.75 28.99
N ALA A 471 -20.13 37.90 29.85
CA ALA A 471 -20.83 36.68 29.42
C ALA A 471 -21.94 36.99 28.39
N GLY A 472 -22.01 36.17 27.33
CA GLY A 472 -22.96 36.32 26.22
C GLY A 472 -22.58 37.37 25.18
N ARG A 473 -21.35 37.92 25.21
CA ARG A 473 -20.86 38.84 24.18
C ARG A 473 -19.75 38.23 23.35
N THR A 474 -19.67 38.68 22.12
CA THR A 474 -18.53 38.41 21.21
C THR A 474 -17.45 39.45 21.44
N VAL A 475 -16.21 39.00 21.69
CA VAL A 475 -15.04 39.86 21.88
C VAL A 475 -13.95 39.53 20.85
N PRO A 476 -13.22 40.52 20.32
CA PRO A 476 -12.16 40.30 19.36
C PRO A 476 -10.88 39.84 20.07
N LEU A 477 -10.48 38.57 19.84
CA LEU A 477 -9.15 38.07 20.23
C LEU A 477 -8.14 38.46 19.15
N LYS A 478 -7.06 39.12 19.57
CA LYS A 478 -5.93 39.42 18.70
C LYS A 478 -4.81 38.41 18.89
N VAL A 479 -4.31 37.86 17.79
CA VAL A 479 -3.23 36.90 17.73
C VAL A 479 -2.12 37.46 16.86
N LEU A 480 -0.96 37.75 17.47
CA LEU A 480 0.27 38.13 16.76
C LEU A 480 1.02 36.87 16.38
N THR A 481 1.26 36.69 15.10
CA THR A 481 2.10 35.64 14.55
C THR A 481 3.31 36.22 13.86
N ARG A 482 4.46 35.56 13.95
CA ARG A 482 5.70 35.93 13.26
C ARG A 482 6.09 34.83 12.27
N SER A 483 6.28 35.21 11.01
CA SER A 483 6.73 34.29 9.96
C SER A 483 8.22 33.96 10.08
N TYR A 484 8.70 32.95 9.33
CA TYR A 484 10.11 32.54 9.27
C TYR A 484 11.10 33.70 9.00
N ARG A 485 10.72 34.70 8.23
CA ARG A 485 11.55 35.88 7.90
C ARG A 485 11.32 37.06 8.84
N GLY A 486 10.58 36.87 9.92
CA GLY A 486 10.34 37.89 10.93
C GLY A 486 9.18 38.83 10.62
N GLU A 487 8.43 38.61 9.55
CA GLU A 487 7.22 39.38 9.25
C GLU A 487 6.14 39.12 10.30
N GLU A 488 5.62 40.18 10.88
CA GLU A 488 4.59 40.10 11.92
C GLU A 488 3.20 40.34 11.33
N LYS A 489 2.26 39.49 11.71
CA LYS A 489 0.85 39.59 11.30
C LYS A 489 -0.07 39.52 12.51
N ILE A 490 -0.95 40.50 12.65
CA ILE A 490 -2.00 40.47 13.67
C ILE A 490 -3.28 39.99 13.01
N SER A 491 -3.83 38.88 13.52
CA SER A 491 -5.13 38.35 13.11
C SER A 491 -6.14 38.55 14.22
N THR A 492 -7.36 38.90 13.87
CA THR A 492 -8.46 39.11 14.83
C THR A 492 -9.47 37.97 14.66
N VAL A 493 -9.75 37.27 15.76
CA VAL A 493 -10.73 36.16 15.80
C VAL A 493 -11.87 36.57 16.73
N PRO A 494 -13.13 36.65 16.23
CA PRO A 494 -14.27 36.88 17.08
C PRO A 494 -14.54 35.63 17.93
N ILE A 495 -14.47 35.77 19.25
CA ILE A 495 -14.79 34.70 20.19
C ILE A 495 -16.06 35.05 20.96
N GLU A 496 -17.01 34.15 21.00
CA GLU A 496 -18.26 34.30 21.76
C GLU A 496 -18.04 33.76 23.18
N ILE A 497 -18.19 34.63 24.17
CA ILE A 497 -18.15 34.20 25.57
C ILE A 497 -19.50 33.58 25.92
N PRO A 498 -19.58 32.28 26.32
CA PRO A 498 -20.85 31.65 26.63
C PRO A 498 -21.60 32.39 27.76
N ALA A 499 -22.93 32.49 27.64
CA ALA A 499 -23.74 33.26 28.57
C ALA A 499 -23.81 32.68 30.01
N ASN A 500 -23.45 31.40 30.14
CA ASN A 500 -23.49 30.62 31.39
C ASN A 500 -22.15 30.52 32.13
N VAL A 501 -21.14 31.28 31.70
CA VAL A 501 -19.81 31.31 32.33
C VAL A 501 -19.55 32.64 33.00
N SER A 502 -18.81 32.63 34.10
CA SER A 502 -18.34 33.85 34.80
C SER A 502 -17.14 33.54 35.69
N GLY A 503 -16.40 34.57 36.06
CA GLY A 503 -15.19 34.48 36.88
C GLY A 503 -13.95 34.20 36.08
N SER A 504 -12.93 33.66 36.71
CA SER A 504 -11.65 33.40 36.11
C SER A 504 -11.68 32.20 35.18
N LEU A 505 -11.39 32.43 33.88
CA LEU A 505 -11.28 31.44 32.82
C LEU A 505 -9.89 31.55 32.19
N SER A 506 -9.50 30.52 31.46
CA SER A 506 -8.26 30.51 30.69
C SER A 506 -8.55 30.38 29.20
N LEU A 507 -8.01 31.29 28.40
CA LEU A 507 -8.06 31.24 26.96
C LEU A 507 -6.73 30.66 26.45
N MET A 508 -6.76 29.44 25.97
CA MET A 508 -5.61 28.77 25.38
C MET A 508 -5.62 28.98 23.88
N VAL A 509 -4.50 29.48 23.33
CA VAL A 509 -4.27 29.65 21.90
C VAL A 509 -3.04 28.81 21.53
N THR A 510 -3.23 27.80 20.68
CA THR A 510 -2.18 26.79 20.46
C THR A 510 -2.18 26.26 19.03
N ASP A 511 -1.05 25.66 18.63
CA ASP A 511 -0.95 24.92 17.37
C ASP A 511 -1.60 23.53 17.44
N GLY A 512 -1.81 22.92 16.27
CA GLY A 512 -2.47 21.61 16.16
C GLY A 512 -1.67 20.49 16.80
N ARG A 513 -0.34 20.52 16.76
CA ARG A 513 0.53 19.50 17.33
C ARG A 513 0.42 19.44 18.85
N GLN A 514 0.51 20.61 19.50
CA GLN A 514 0.39 20.68 20.94
C GLN A 514 -1.02 20.32 21.42
N LEU A 515 -2.04 20.79 20.71
CA LEU A 515 -3.41 20.45 21.03
C LEU A 515 -3.66 18.94 20.91
N ASN A 516 -3.19 18.33 19.81
CA ASN A 516 -3.27 16.88 19.62
C ASN A 516 -2.58 16.12 20.77
N ALA A 517 -1.38 16.54 21.17
CA ALA A 517 -0.65 15.91 22.27
C ALA A 517 -1.39 16.02 23.62
N MET A 518 -2.09 17.14 23.86
CA MET A 518 -2.93 17.33 25.06
C MET A 518 -4.17 16.41 25.01
N GLU A 519 -4.89 16.44 23.92
CA GLU A 519 -6.10 15.60 23.73
C GLU A 519 -5.79 14.12 23.90
N GLN A 520 -4.65 13.66 23.42
CA GLN A 520 -4.22 12.27 23.57
C GLN A 520 -3.89 11.89 25.01
N ARG A 521 -3.27 12.81 25.80
CA ARG A 521 -3.02 12.55 27.21
C ARG A 521 -4.33 12.41 27.98
N ASP A 522 -5.31 13.25 27.65
CA ASP A 522 -6.62 13.28 28.31
C ASP A 522 -7.51 12.12 27.84
N LEU A 523 -7.37 11.67 26.60
CA LEU A 523 -8.27 10.73 25.92
C LEU A 523 -7.70 9.32 25.73
N ARG A 524 -6.53 8.99 26.27
CA ARG A 524 -5.77 7.76 26.00
C ARG A 524 -6.55 6.42 26.04
N ARG A 525 -7.73 6.37 26.64
CA ARG A 525 -8.54 5.14 26.74
C ARG A 525 -9.88 5.18 26.00
N SER A 526 -10.34 6.32 25.52
CA SER A 526 -11.72 6.48 25.03
C SER A 526 -11.88 6.70 23.54
N LEU A 527 -10.77 6.87 22.77
CA LEU A 527 -10.82 7.06 21.32
C LEU A 527 -10.77 5.74 20.53
N GLN A 528 -11.46 4.70 20.98
CA GLN A 528 -11.72 3.55 20.11
C GLN A 528 -13.02 3.80 19.33
N PRO A 529 -12.95 4.18 18.04
CA PRO A 529 -14.14 4.40 17.24
C PRO A 529 -15.03 3.15 17.25
N GLN A 530 -16.31 3.31 17.50
CA GLN A 530 -17.27 2.20 17.57
C GLN A 530 -17.84 1.83 16.20
N SER A 531 -17.63 2.68 15.18
CA SER A 531 -18.05 2.45 13.80
C SER A 531 -17.09 3.11 12.81
N VAL A 532 -17.14 2.67 11.55
CA VAL A 532 -16.37 3.31 10.45
C VAL A 532 -16.76 4.77 10.27
N ALA A 533 -18.04 5.10 10.39
CA ALA A 533 -18.51 6.49 10.30
C ALA A 533 -17.91 7.37 11.41
N GLN A 534 -17.81 6.86 12.63
CA GLN A 534 -17.14 7.56 13.73
C GLN A 534 -15.63 7.68 13.48
N MET A 535 -14.99 6.62 12.95
CA MET A 535 -13.58 6.65 12.59
C MET A 535 -13.28 7.74 11.55
N ILE A 536 -14.08 7.85 10.50
CA ILE A 536 -13.94 8.90 9.47
C ILE A 536 -14.12 10.29 10.09
N ARG A 537 -15.09 10.49 10.98
CA ARG A 537 -15.24 11.78 11.71
C ARG A 537 -13.98 12.11 12.50
N VAL A 538 -13.51 11.19 13.33
CA VAL A 538 -12.29 11.40 14.15
C VAL A 538 -11.06 11.71 13.28
N LEU A 539 -10.91 11.02 12.15
CA LEU A 539 -9.81 11.27 11.21
C LEU A 539 -9.94 12.63 10.51
N ASN A 540 -11.15 13.04 10.13
CA ASN A 540 -11.42 14.35 9.56
C ASN A 540 -11.22 15.49 10.58
N ASP A 541 -11.48 15.24 11.86
CA ASP A 541 -11.32 16.20 12.96
C ASP A 541 -9.89 16.25 13.54
N THR A 542 -8.94 15.48 12.97
CA THR A 542 -7.53 15.53 13.38
C THR A 542 -6.99 16.94 13.25
N ARG A 543 -6.29 17.42 14.29
CA ARG A 543 -5.72 18.78 14.33
C ARG A 543 -4.70 18.99 13.23
N ARG A 544 -4.78 20.13 12.53
CA ARG A 544 -3.97 20.48 11.36
C ARG A 544 -2.81 21.39 11.75
N ASN A 545 -1.71 21.32 10.98
CA ASN A 545 -0.55 22.19 11.23
C ASN A 545 -0.82 23.65 10.84
N ASN A 546 -1.71 23.89 9.88
CA ASN A 546 -2.04 25.21 9.36
C ASN A 546 -3.24 25.84 10.08
N ARG A 547 -3.49 25.47 11.33
CA ARG A 547 -4.56 26.04 12.15
C ARG A 547 -4.01 26.53 13.48
N ILE A 548 -4.53 27.67 13.94
CA ILE A 548 -4.45 28.12 15.31
C ILE A 548 -5.75 27.72 15.99
N TYR A 549 -5.67 26.94 17.04
CA TYR A 549 -6.81 26.50 17.83
C TYR A 549 -6.91 27.38 19.07
N ILE A 550 -8.12 27.82 19.37
CA ILE A 550 -8.44 28.70 20.48
C ILE A 550 -9.48 27.98 21.34
N ARG A 551 -9.14 27.76 22.61
CA ARG A 551 -10.04 27.11 23.56
C ARG A 551 -10.28 27.96 24.78
N LEU A 552 -11.52 28.19 25.12
CA LEU A 552 -11.92 28.78 26.38
C LEU A 552 -12.10 27.64 27.41
N LEU A 553 -11.22 27.60 28.38
CA LEU A 553 -11.15 26.55 29.39
C LEU A 553 -11.77 27.03 30.70
N ASN A 554 -12.69 26.23 31.23
CA ASN A 554 -13.23 26.40 32.56
C ASN A 554 -12.56 25.39 33.52
N GLY A 555 -12.15 25.81 34.71
CA GLY A 555 -11.58 24.93 35.73
C GLY A 555 -12.56 23.87 36.27
N ARG A 556 -13.78 23.81 35.76
CA ARG A 556 -14.76 22.76 36.11
C ARG A 556 -14.43 21.46 35.42
N PRO A 557 -14.51 20.32 36.11
CA PRO A 557 -14.26 19.03 35.51
C PRO A 557 -15.35 18.66 34.51
N GLY A 558 -14.96 17.94 33.47
CA GLY A 558 -15.82 17.31 32.51
C GLY A 558 -15.53 15.80 32.41
N ALA A 559 -16.12 15.13 31.46
CA ALA A 559 -15.91 13.71 31.21
C ALA A 559 -15.90 13.41 29.72
N VAL A 560 -15.14 12.39 29.31
CA VAL A 560 -15.33 11.74 28.02
C VAL A 560 -16.10 10.44 28.25
N VAL A 561 -17.22 10.31 27.56
CA VAL A 561 -18.06 9.12 27.61
C VAL A 561 -18.27 8.62 26.19
N HIS A 562 -17.88 7.35 25.92
CA HIS A 562 -17.95 6.74 24.58
C HIS A 562 -17.25 7.53 23.48
N GLY A 563 -16.14 8.25 23.81
CA GLY A 563 -15.38 9.06 22.86
C GLY A 563 -15.93 10.46 22.60
N GLU A 564 -17.00 10.88 23.29
CA GLU A 564 -17.55 12.24 23.22
C GLU A 564 -17.23 13.01 24.51
N ALA A 565 -16.71 14.23 24.35
CA ALA A 565 -16.38 15.10 25.48
C ALA A 565 -17.64 15.81 25.98
N LEU A 566 -18.04 15.53 27.21
CA LEU A 566 -19.09 16.21 27.93
C LEU A 566 -18.46 17.27 28.83
N THR A 567 -18.68 18.52 28.49
CA THR A 567 -18.12 19.66 29.20
C THR A 567 -19.08 20.20 30.28
N ALA A 568 -18.53 20.73 31.37
CA ALA A 568 -19.28 21.40 32.42
C ALA A 568 -20.42 20.55 33.04
N LEU A 569 -20.14 19.29 33.36
CA LEU A 569 -21.10 18.39 33.99
C LEU A 569 -21.35 18.81 35.44
N PRO A 570 -22.61 18.71 35.93
CA PRO A 570 -22.94 18.86 37.37
C PRO A 570 -22.18 17.82 38.22
N PRO A 571 -21.76 18.16 39.44
CA PRO A 571 -21.06 17.22 40.32
C PRO A 571 -21.81 15.91 40.57
N SER A 572 -23.13 15.97 40.61
CA SER A 572 -23.98 14.77 40.74
C SER A 572 -23.90 13.81 39.56
N VAL A 573 -23.77 14.35 38.32
CA VAL A 573 -23.60 13.54 37.12
C VAL A 573 -22.21 12.93 37.09
N LEU A 574 -21.18 13.71 37.47
CA LEU A 574 -19.81 13.21 37.58
C LEU A 574 -19.70 12.06 38.58
N SER A 575 -20.34 12.19 39.78
CA SER A 575 -20.36 11.13 40.78
C SER A 575 -21.03 9.85 40.28
N VAL A 576 -22.09 9.97 39.47
CA VAL A 576 -22.75 8.80 38.84
C VAL A 576 -21.85 8.15 37.80
N LEU A 577 -21.12 8.94 36.98
CA LEU A 577 -20.19 8.43 35.96
C LEU A 577 -18.92 7.82 36.59
N GLU A 578 -18.52 8.29 37.76
CA GLU A 578 -17.40 7.76 38.55
C GLU A 578 -17.72 6.45 39.29
N SER A 579 -19.01 6.13 39.44
CA SER A 579 -19.39 4.89 40.09
C SER A 579 -19.08 3.65 39.23
N ASP A 580 -18.61 2.57 39.86
CA ASP A 580 -18.20 1.29 39.21
C ASP A 580 -19.32 0.60 38.39
N SER A 581 -20.55 1.09 38.43
CA SER A 581 -21.68 0.52 37.71
C SER A 581 -21.72 0.78 36.20
N HIS A 582 -20.81 1.63 35.65
CA HIS A 582 -20.82 2.07 34.25
C HIS A 582 -19.59 1.58 33.47
N GLY A 583 -19.24 0.34 33.58
CA GLY A 583 -18.43 -0.44 32.65
C GLY A 583 -17.36 0.28 31.77
N GLY A 584 -16.48 1.09 32.38
CA GLY A 584 -15.14 1.39 31.76
C GLY A 584 -15.05 2.41 30.62
N SER A 585 -16.14 3.10 30.24
CA SER A 585 -16.08 4.09 29.12
C SER A 585 -15.98 5.55 29.56
N TYR A 586 -15.68 5.79 30.84
CA TYR A 586 -15.56 7.12 31.43
C TYR A 586 -14.08 7.53 31.60
N THR A 587 -13.75 8.74 31.17
CA THR A 587 -12.43 9.37 31.43
C THR A 587 -12.65 10.80 31.91
N PRO A 588 -12.20 11.18 33.14
CA PRO A 588 -12.37 12.53 33.64
C PRO A 588 -11.48 13.51 32.92
N ILE A 589 -11.99 14.69 32.60
CA ILE A 589 -11.24 15.83 32.04
C ILE A 589 -11.14 16.89 33.14
N ARG A 590 -9.90 17.34 33.46
CA ARG A 590 -9.65 18.33 34.51
C ARG A 590 -10.02 19.75 34.13
N SER A 591 -9.98 20.10 32.83
CA SER A 591 -10.32 21.42 32.31
C SER A 591 -11.14 21.27 31.05
N ALA A 592 -12.43 21.45 31.15
CA ALA A 592 -13.34 21.32 30.02
C ALA A 592 -13.31 22.58 29.15
N ALA A 593 -13.20 22.41 27.83
CA ALA A 593 -13.39 23.51 26.89
C ALA A 593 -14.87 23.88 26.83
N VAL A 594 -15.21 25.12 27.14
CA VAL A 594 -16.56 25.68 27.04
C VAL A 594 -16.81 26.46 25.75
N GLY A 595 -15.78 26.65 24.96
CA GLY A 595 -15.81 27.21 23.62
C GLY A 595 -14.54 26.85 22.87
N GLU A 596 -14.68 26.62 21.56
CA GLU A 596 -13.56 26.31 20.66
C GLU A 596 -13.74 27.05 19.33
N TRP A 597 -12.64 27.66 18.85
CA TRP A 597 -12.57 28.38 17.57
C TRP A 597 -11.28 28.01 16.87
N GLU A 598 -11.24 28.19 15.57
CA GLU A 598 -10.03 27.99 14.79
C GLU A 598 -9.76 29.16 13.83
N LEU A 599 -8.49 29.44 13.59
CA LEU A 599 -8.03 30.37 12.59
C LEU A 599 -7.17 29.63 11.57
N THR A 600 -7.58 29.66 10.31
CA THR A 600 -6.81 29.08 9.19
C THR A 600 -5.65 29.98 8.83
N MET A 601 -4.47 29.37 8.62
CA MET A 601 -3.24 30.05 8.23
C MET A 601 -2.72 29.44 6.90
N ASP A 602 -1.96 30.24 6.15
CA ASP A 602 -1.26 29.77 4.94
C ASP A 602 0.12 29.12 5.25
N SER A 603 0.43 28.99 6.52
CA SER A 603 1.70 28.50 7.07
C SER A 603 1.47 27.45 8.12
N ALA A 604 2.42 26.56 8.30
CA ALA A 604 2.45 25.69 9.47
C ALA A 604 2.71 26.49 10.73
N VAL A 605 1.83 26.37 11.71
CA VAL A 605 1.88 27.16 12.96
C VAL A 605 2.58 26.38 14.06
N THR A 606 3.35 27.09 14.89
CA THR A 606 3.97 26.56 16.10
C THR A 606 3.74 27.50 17.28
N GLY A 607 3.72 26.93 18.48
CA GLY A 607 3.65 27.69 19.72
C GLY A 607 2.30 27.61 20.42
N SER A 608 2.32 27.99 21.69
CA SER A 608 1.13 28.04 22.55
C SER A 608 1.21 29.22 23.49
N ARG A 609 0.07 29.85 23.73
CA ARG A 609 -0.08 30.97 24.69
C ARG A 609 -1.34 30.73 25.53
N LEU A 610 -1.25 31.05 26.78
CA LEU A 610 -2.36 31.01 27.73
C LEU A 610 -2.65 32.43 28.23
N LEU A 611 -3.87 32.87 28.08
CA LEU A 611 -4.34 34.18 28.54
C LEU A 611 -5.40 33.96 29.64
N ALA A 612 -5.15 34.41 30.85
CA ALA A 612 -6.16 34.44 31.90
C ALA A 612 -7.12 35.62 31.65
N ILE A 613 -8.43 35.35 31.73
CA ILE A 613 -9.48 36.35 31.58
C ILE A 613 -10.45 36.29 32.75
N ASP A 614 -10.96 37.44 33.17
CA ASP A 614 -11.99 37.53 34.22
C ASP A 614 -13.33 37.95 33.58
N VAL A 615 -14.26 37.00 33.50
CA VAL A 615 -15.56 37.20 32.80
C VAL A 615 -16.61 37.72 33.78
N GLU A 616 -17.14 38.90 33.47
CA GLU A 616 -18.29 39.46 34.21
C GLU A 616 -19.57 38.67 33.92
N SER A 617 -20.32 38.36 35.00
CA SER A 617 -21.62 37.73 34.84
C SER A 617 -22.57 38.62 34.03
N ARG A 618 -23.44 38.01 33.24
CA ARG A 618 -24.54 38.73 32.59
C ARG A 618 -25.38 39.35 33.69
N ALA A 619 -25.46 40.70 33.73
CA ALA A 619 -26.35 41.37 34.68
C ALA A 619 -27.77 40.79 34.48
N ALA A 620 -28.34 40.21 35.55
CA ALA A 620 -29.76 39.84 35.53
C ALA A 620 -30.55 41.10 35.17
N GLY A 621 -31.14 41.11 33.96
CA GLY A 621 -31.98 42.24 33.56
C GLY A 621 -33.04 42.43 34.60
N ARG A 622 -33.10 43.66 35.14
CA ARG A 622 -34.19 44.10 35.99
C ARG A 622 -35.46 44.22 35.20
#